data_4db7a559663105c103e5e205197828f5
#
_entry.id   4db7a559663105c103e5e205197828f5
#
_cell.length_a   1.000
_cell.length_b   1.000
_cell.length_c   1.000
_cell.angle_alpha   90.00
_cell.angle_beta   90.00
_cell.angle_gamma   90.00
#
_symmetry.space_group_name_H-M   'P 1'
#
loop_
_entity.id
_entity.type
_entity.pdbx_description
1 polymer ?
#
loop_
_entity_poly.entity_id
_entity_poly.type
_entity_poly.pdbx_seq_one_letter_code
_entity_poly.pdbx_strand_id
1 'polypeptide(L)'
;VSSAASDVYKRQFFNGPESFTPDNRYYLGEAPEVRGVFVATGFNSTGIQSSGGAGKVMAEWIRDGRPPLDLWDVDIRRALSFQSNMSYLHDRTTESLGLLYAMHWPFRQPETARGIRRTPLHDRLAAANACFGEAGGWERPNWFAPAGVDPEYDHTYAKPKWLDYSALEHRAVREQVGLLDISTFSKFLLQGRDAEKIINHVSANNMSVPPGRIVYTQWLNEQGGISADLTVTRLAEDVYMVMTAFSSHTRDFNWLRSHIPPDTHAVLTDVTAAYAGINVQGPNARTLLQKVSSADFSNQAFPFGMSREIELGYATVRASRISYVGEPVSYTHLRAHETDSYLV
;
A
#
# COMPACT_ATOMS: atom_id res chain seq x y z
N VAL A 1 -15.91 -32.51 -20.04
CA VAL A 1 -15.97 -33.76 -19.26
C VAL A 1 -16.33 -34.88 -20.23
N SER A 2 -15.46 -35.89 -20.36
CA SER A 2 -15.72 -36.99 -21.29
C SER A 2 -16.95 -37.77 -20.81
N SER A 3 -17.84 -38.13 -21.70
CA SER A 3 -19.05 -38.89 -21.38
C SER A 3 -18.77 -40.22 -20.65
N ALA A 4 -17.63 -40.84 -20.94
CA ALA A 4 -17.19 -42.07 -20.32
C ALA A 4 -16.86 -41.92 -18.82
N ALA A 5 -16.26 -40.82 -18.40
CA ALA A 5 -15.99 -40.57 -16.98
C ALA A 5 -17.27 -40.25 -16.21
N SER A 6 -18.28 -39.70 -16.87
CA SER A 6 -19.57 -39.43 -16.24
C SER A 6 -20.39 -40.70 -15.94
N ASP A 7 -20.21 -41.77 -16.70
CA ASP A 7 -20.99 -42.98 -16.54
C ASP A 7 -20.47 -43.89 -15.39
N VAL A 8 -19.19 -43.75 -15.04
CA VAL A 8 -18.54 -44.55 -13.96
C VAL A 8 -18.94 -44.07 -12.57
N TYR A 9 -19.24 -42.78 -12.39
CA TYR A 9 -19.47 -42.16 -11.08
C TYR A 9 -20.87 -41.60 -10.85
N LYS A 10 -21.77 -41.66 -11.82
CA LYS A 10 -23.11 -41.07 -11.72
C LYS A 10 -24.05 -41.87 -10.84
N ARG A 11 -23.82 -41.83 -9.54
CA ARG A 11 -24.88 -42.22 -8.57
C ARG A 11 -25.70 -41.02 -8.10
N GLN A 12 -25.15 -39.84 -8.14
CA GLN A 12 -25.80 -38.57 -7.72
C GLN A 12 -25.24 -37.38 -8.49
N PHE A 13 -26.08 -36.36 -8.70
CA PHE A 13 -25.68 -35.04 -9.14
C PHE A 13 -25.58 -34.16 -7.89
N PHE A 14 -24.38 -33.66 -7.59
CA PHE A 14 -24.16 -32.74 -6.48
C PHE A 14 -24.09 -31.30 -7.01
N ASN A 15 -24.84 -30.42 -6.36
CA ASN A 15 -24.72 -28.98 -6.52
C ASN A 15 -24.65 -28.35 -5.13
N GLY A 16 -23.66 -27.51 -4.89
CA GLY A 16 -23.45 -26.84 -3.62
C GLY A 16 -22.79 -25.49 -3.82
N PRO A 17 -23.02 -24.56 -2.90
CA PRO A 17 -22.33 -23.25 -2.93
C PRO A 17 -20.84 -23.44 -2.67
N GLU A 18 -20.03 -22.64 -3.33
CA GLU A 18 -18.59 -22.55 -3.12
C GLU A 18 -18.18 -21.12 -2.87
N SER A 19 -17.11 -20.90 -2.10
CA SER A 19 -16.63 -19.56 -1.76
C SER A 19 -15.40 -19.17 -2.54
N PHE A 20 -15.48 -17.99 -3.16
CA PHE A 20 -14.41 -17.38 -3.92
C PHE A 20 -14.04 -16.03 -3.33
N THR A 21 -12.78 -15.62 -3.53
CA THR A 21 -12.24 -14.34 -3.11
C THR A 21 -11.94 -13.46 -4.31
N PRO A 22 -11.87 -12.13 -4.14
CA PRO A 22 -11.60 -11.22 -5.25
C PRO A 22 -10.19 -11.33 -5.84
N ASP A 23 -9.27 -12.00 -5.16
CA ASP A 23 -7.87 -12.12 -5.56
C ASP A 23 -7.41 -13.59 -5.78
N ASN A 24 -8.34 -14.52 -5.82
CA ASN A 24 -8.08 -15.97 -5.94
C ASN A 24 -7.17 -16.56 -4.84
N ARG A 25 -7.04 -15.88 -3.69
CA ARG A 25 -6.27 -16.34 -2.54
C ARG A 25 -7.19 -16.50 -1.35
N TYR A 26 -7.20 -17.65 -0.70
CA TYR A 26 -8.03 -17.88 0.48
C TYR A 26 -7.59 -17.02 1.67
N TYR A 27 -8.44 -16.89 2.68
CA TYR A 27 -8.15 -16.12 3.88
C TYR A 27 -7.88 -17.06 5.05
N LEU A 28 -6.72 -16.87 5.69
CA LEU A 28 -6.33 -17.51 6.94
C LEU A 28 -5.93 -16.46 7.97
N GLY A 29 -6.12 -16.79 9.25
CA GLY A 29 -5.55 -16.05 10.36
C GLY A 29 -6.53 -15.36 11.27
N GLU A 30 -6.00 -14.62 12.22
CA GLU A 30 -6.78 -13.86 13.19
C GLU A 30 -7.35 -12.61 12.54
N ALA A 31 -8.65 -12.38 12.77
CA ALA A 31 -9.31 -11.16 12.30
C ALA A 31 -8.68 -9.92 12.95
N PRO A 32 -8.24 -8.92 12.17
CA PRO A 32 -7.49 -7.78 12.72
C PRO A 32 -8.33 -6.88 13.63
N GLU A 33 -9.65 -6.94 13.51
CA GLU A 33 -10.58 -6.12 14.30
C GLU A 33 -10.98 -6.76 15.61
N VAL A 34 -10.91 -8.10 15.74
CA VAL A 34 -11.43 -8.85 16.87
C VAL A 34 -10.48 -9.95 17.31
N ARG A 35 -9.86 -9.78 18.48
CA ARG A 35 -8.95 -10.77 19.04
C ARG A 35 -9.65 -12.12 19.32
N GLY A 36 -8.94 -13.21 19.05
CA GLY A 36 -9.41 -14.56 19.30
C GLY A 36 -10.39 -15.10 18.25
N VAL A 37 -10.74 -14.33 17.24
CA VAL A 37 -11.54 -14.79 16.10
C VAL A 37 -10.63 -15.16 14.96
N PHE A 38 -10.58 -16.45 14.62
CA PHE A 38 -9.76 -16.96 13.54
C PHE A 38 -10.61 -17.36 12.34
N VAL A 39 -10.11 -17.06 11.14
CA VAL A 39 -10.79 -17.23 9.86
C VAL A 39 -10.01 -18.23 9.00
N ALA A 40 -10.71 -19.15 8.36
CA ALA A 40 -10.21 -20.04 7.31
C ALA A 40 -11.31 -20.20 6.28
N THR A 41 -11.27 -19.43 5.17
CA THR A 41 -12.37 -19.38 4.20
C THR A 41 -11.90 -18.93 2.80
N GLY A 42 -12.81 -19.00 1.82
CA GLY A 42 -12.56 -18.52 0.47
C GLY A 42 -11.56 -19.37 -0.30
N PHE A 43 -11.63 -20.68 -0.20
CA PHE A 43 -10.60 -21.58 -0.75
C PHE A 43 -10.60 -21.70 -2.28
N ASN A 44 -11.47 -21.04 -3.01
CA ASN A 44 -11.40 -20.91 -4.48
C ASN A 44 -11.21 -22.27 -5.18
N SER A 45 -12.07 -23.26 -4.91
CA SER A 45 -11.98 -24.64 -5.42
C SER A 45 -10.72 -25.43 -5.01
N THR A 46 -9.87 -24.90 -4.14
CA THR A 46 -8.63 -25.56 -3.69
C THR A 46 -8.70 -26.10 -2.26
N GLY A 47 -9.92 -26.14 -1.67
CA GLY A 47 -10.12 -26.49 -0.26
C GLY A 47 -9.62 -27.88 0.14
N ILE A 48 -9.85 -28.89 -0.69
CA ILE A 48 -9.42 -30.27 -0.41
C ILE A 48 -7.89 -30.35 -0.36
N GLN A 49 -7.21 -29.84 -1.36
CA GLN A 49 -5.75 -29.89 -1.43
C GLN A 49 -5.07 -29.00 -0.37
N SER A 50 -5.71 -27.89 0.02
CA SER A 50 -5.16 -26.93 0.97
C SER A 50 -5.49 -27.26 2.43
N SER A 51 -6.48 -28.13 2.70
CA SER A 51 -7.05 -28.36 4.04
C SER A 51 -6.00 -28.81 5.07
N GLY A 52 -5.12 -29.74 4.71
CA GLY A 52 -4.08 -30.25 5.60
C GLY A 52 -3.09 -29.16 6.02
N GLY A 53 -2.59 -28.38 5.05
CA GLY A 53 -1.68 -27.28 5.30
C GLY A 53 -2.35 -26.14 6.08
N ALA A 54 -3.51 -25.72 5.64
CA ALA A 54 -4.29 -24.67 6.30
C ALA A 54 -4.63 -25.06 7.75
N GLY A 55 -5.11 -26.30 7.97
CA GLY A 55 -5.42 -26.79 9.31
C GLY A 55 -4.20 -26.80 10.23
N LYS A 56 -3.04 -27.26 9.73
CA LYS A 56 -1.79 -27.28 10.50
C LYS A 56 -1.38 -25.86 10.90
N VAL A 57 -1.24 -24.95 9.95
CA VAL A 57 -0.77 -23.58 10.23
C VAL A 57 -1.75 -22.83 11.13
N MET A 58 -3.06 -23.04 10.97
CA MET A 58 -4.05 -22.43 11.86
C MET A 58 -3.97 -22.96 13.28
N ALA A 59 -3.78 -24.27 13.46
CA ALA A 59 -3.61 -24.86 14.78
C ALA A 59 -2.36 -24.32 15.49
N GLU A 60 -1.25 -24.23 14.78
CA GLU A 60 0.00 -23.65 15.29
C GLU A 60 -0.17 -22.16 15.61
N TRP A 61 -0.82 -21.38 14.72
CA TRP A 61 -1.08 -19.96 14.95
C TRP A 61 -1.96 -19.70 16.18
N ILE A 62 -3.05 -20.47 16.33
CA ILE A 62 -3.94 -20.35 17.50
C ILE A 62 -3.18 -20.68 18.80
N ARG A 63 -2.37 -21.75 18.79
CA ARG A 63 -1.59 -22.16 19.95
C ARG A 63 -0.51 -21.15 20.34
N ASP A 64 0.21 -20.60 19.35
CA ASP A 64 1.43 -19.82 19.56
C ASP A 64 1.17 -18.30 19.46
N GLY A 65 -0.08 -17.89 19.16
CA GLY A 65 -0.49 -16.49 19.00
C GLY A 65 0.08 -15.77 17.76
N ARG A 66 0.73 -16.53 16.86
CA ARG A 66 1.37 -15.99 15.65
C ARG A 66 1.45 -17.02 14.54
N PRO A 67 1.53 -16.59 13.27
CA PRO A 67 1.72 -17.53 12.16
C PRO A 67 3.08 -18.23 12.29
N PRO A 68 3.15 -19.54 11.96
CA PRO A 68 4.39 -20.32 12.08
C PRO A 68 5.40 -20.03 10.96
N LEU A 69 4.95 -19.40 9.87
CA LEU A 69 5.75 -19.03 8.70
C LEU A 69 5.14 -17.80 8.03
N ASP A 70 5.76 -17.27 6.98
CA ASP A 70 5.20 -16.20 6.18
C ASP A 70 3.95 -16.70 5.42
N LEU A 71 2.79 -16.19 5.81
CA LEU A 71 1.48 -16.47 5.22
C LEU A 71 0.87 -15.23 4.57
N TRP A 72 1.67 -14.17 4.30
CA TRP A 72 1.13 -12.89 3.86
C TRP A 72 0.19 -13.00 2.66
N ASP A 73 0.48 -13.85 1.71
CA ASP A 73 -0.34 -14.07 0.53
C ASP A 73 -1.77 -14.56 0.84
N VAL A 74 -1.97 -15.21 1.97
CA VAL A 74 -3.26 -15.76 2.40
C VAL A 74 -3.73 -15.19 3.75
N ASP A 75 -2.97 -14.30 4.36
CA ASP A 75 -3.30 -13.67 5.63
C ASP A 75 -4.51 -12.74 5.46
N ILE A 76 -5.53 -12.90 6.30
CA ILE A 76 -6.74 -12.06 6.26
C ILE A 76 -6.41 -10.58 6.47
N ARG A 77 -5.31 -10.25 7.16
CA ARG A 77 -4.87 -8.87 7.40
C ARG A 77 -4.45 -8.12 6.13
N ARG A 78 -4.32 -8.81 4.98
CA ARG A 78 -4.14 -8.17 3.67
C ARG A 78 -5.42 -7.54 3.12
N ALA A 79 -6.58 -7.95 3.62
CA ALA A 79 -7.85 -7.43 3.16
C ALA A 79 -8.04 -5.96 3.57
N LEU A 80 -8.65 -5.19 2.69
CA LEU A 80 -8.94 -3.77 2.89
C LEU A 80 -10.46 -3.56 3.03
N SER A 81 -10.86 -2.58 3.81
CA SER A 81 -12.27 -2.36 4.16
C SER A 81 -13.20 -2.19 2.96
N PHE A 82 -12.76 -1.55 1.87
CA PHE A 82 -13.58 -1.37 0.67
C PHE A 82 -13.94 -2.70 -0.01
N GLN A 83 -13.14 -3.76 0.20
CA GLN A 83 -13.36 -5.08 -0.38
C GLN A 83 -14.58 -5.81 0.20
N SER A 84 -15.19 -5.28 1.26
CA SER A 84 -16.47 -5.78 1.78
C SER A 84 -17.69 -5.26 0.99
N ASN A 85 -17.50 -4.33 0.07
CA ASN A 85 -18.58 -3.82 -0.78
C ASN A 85 -19.14 -4.92 -1.70
N MET A 86 -20.46 -5.12 -1.69
CA MET A 86 -21.10 -6.22 -2.41
C MET A 86 -20.94 -6.11 -3.94
N SER A 87 -21.00 -4.91 -4.49
CA SER A 87 -20.78 -4.70 -5.93
C SER A 87 -19.34 -5.04 -6.32
N TYR A 88 -18.38 -4.60 -5.51
CA TYR A 88 -16.97 -4.97 -5.69
C TYR A 88 -16.76 -6.48 -5.65
N LEU A 89 -17.31 -7.14 -4.63
CA LEU A 89 -17.21 -8.60 -4.48
C LEU A 89 -17.82 -9.32 -5.66
N HIS A 90 -19.03 -8.92 -6.08
CA HIS A 90 -19.70 -9.52 -7.24
C HIS A 90 -18.83 -9.41 -8.51
N ASP A 91 -18.42 -8.21 -8.87
CA ASP A 91 -17.73 -7.98 -10.13
C ASP A 91 -16.32 -8.59 -10.13
N ARG A 92 -15.55 -8.32 -9.10
CA ARG A 92 -14.16 -8.79 -9.02
C ARG A 92 -14.07 -10.30 -8.81
N THR A 93 -14.94 -10.91 -8.01
CA THR A 93 -14.95 -12.35 -7.79
C THR A 93 -15.40 -13.09 -9.05
N THR A 94 -16.34 -12.54 -9.81
CA THR A 94 -16.75 -13.10 -11.09
C THR A 94 -15.60 -13.11 -12.09
N GLU A 95 -14.85 -12.00 -12.19
CA GLU A 95 -13.65 -11.93 -13.01
C GLU A 95 -12.59 -12.95 -12.55
N SER A 96 -12.28 -12.95 -11.26
CA SER A 96 -11.26 -13.83 -10.67
C SER A 96 -11.59 -15.31 -10.91
N LEU A 97 -12.86 -15.70 -10.75
CA LEU A 97 -13.32 -17.07 -11.05
C LEU A 97 -13.13 -17.41 -12.54
N GLY A 98 -13.48 -16.50 -13.44
CA GLY A 98 -13.28 -16.69 -14.89
C GLY A 98 -11.81 -16.83 -15.28
N LEU A 99 -10.90 -16.24 -14.50
CA LEU A 99 -9.47 -16.26 -14.74
C LEU A 99 -8.73 -17.45 -14.09
N LEU A 100 -9.40 -18.26 -13.25
CA LEU A 100 -8.76 -19.32 -12.49
C LEU A 100 -7.98 -20.32 -13.37
N TYR A 101 -8.47 -20.60 -14.56
CA TYR A 101 -7.86 -21.48 -15.55
C TYR A 101 -7.39 -20.76 -16.82
N ALA A 102 -7.40 -19.45 -16.81
CA ALA A 102 -6.94 -18.66 -17.96
C ALA A 102 -5.41 -18.55 -17.99
N MET A 103 -4.89 -18.05 -19.11
CA MET A 103 -3.46 -17.74 -19.22
C MET A 103 -3.08 -16.64 -18.22
N HIS A 104 -2.10 -16.91 -17.36
CA HIS A 104 -1.56 -15.98 -16.39
C HIS A 104 -0.45 -15.13 -17.02
N TRP A 105 -0.88 -14.12 -17.77
CA TRP A 105 0.05 -13.18 -18.40
C TRP A 105 0.82 -12.35 -17.37
N PRO A 106 2.10 -12.04 -17.61
CA PRO A 106 2.84 -11.08 -16.79
C PRO A 106 2.13 -9.72 -16.75
N PHE A 107 2.12 -9.09 -15.58
CA PHE A 107 1.56 -7.75 -15.38
C PHE A 107 0.07 -7.60 -15.71
N ARG A 108 -0.66 -8.70 -15.85
CA ARG A 108 -2.10 -8.65 -16.06
C ARG A 108 -2.78 -7.86 -14.96
N GLN A 109 -3.61 -6.91 -15.35
CA GLN A 109 -4.41 -6.10 -14.45
C GLN A 109 -5.87 -6.57 -14.45
N PRO A 110 -6.61 -6.39 -13.33
CA PRO A 110 -8.03 -6.62 -13.33
C PRO A 110 -8.73 -5.60 -14.24
N GLU A 111 -9.80 -6.04 -14.87
CA GLU A 111 -10.62 -5.23 -15.79
C GLU A 111 -11.87 -4.68 -15.10
N THR A 112 -12.43 -5.45 -14.15
CA THR A 112 -13.61 -5.04 -13.38
C THR A 112 -13.25 -4.23 -12.14
N ALA A 113 -14.24 -3.55 -11.57
CA ALA A 113 -14.11 -2.78 -10.34
C ALA A 113 -12.87 -1.84 -10.36
N ARG A 114 -12.67 -1.16 -11.50
CA ARG A 114 -11.62 -0.15 -11.69
C ARG A 114 -12.07 1.22 -11.16
N GLY A 115 -11.11 2.05 -10.81
CA GLY A 115 -11.38 3.43 -10.37
C GLY A 115 -12.00 3.56 -8.99
N ILE A 116 -11.98 2.53 -8.15
CA ILE A 116 -12.56 2.54 -6.79
C ILE A 116 -11.86 3.56 -5.90
N ARG A 117 -10.54 3.62 -5.99
CA ARG A 117 -9.72 4.59 -5.26
C ARG A 117 -8.81 5.31 -6.25
N ARG A 118 -8.92 6.63 -6.29
CA ARG A 118 -8.10 7.49 -7.14
C ARG A 118 -7.34 8.48 -6.30
N THR A 119 -6.11 8.76 -6.70
CA THR A 119 -5.35 9.86 -6.09
C THR A 119 -5.83 11.20 -6.64
N PRO A 120 -5.57 12.32 -5.97
CA PRO A 120 -5.90 13.65 -6.51
C PRO A 120 -5.19 13.98 -7.83
N LEU A 121 -4.12 13.27 -8.13
CA LEU A 121 -3.35 13.46 -9.37
C LEU A 121 -3.86 12.60 -10.53
N HIS A 122 -4.81 11.68 -10.28
CA HIS A 122 -5.26 10.68 -11.26
C HIS A 122 -5.60 11.29 -12.63
N ASP A 123 -6.42 12.33 -12.67
CA ASP A 123 -6.88 12.90 -13.94
C ASP A 123 -5.74 13.61 -14.69
N ARG A 124 -4.78 14.20 -13.99
CA ARG A 124 -3.56 14.76 -14.58
C ARG A 124 -2.64 13.69 -15.13
N LEU A 125 -2.50 12.58 -14.41
CA LEU A 125 -1.72 11.43 -14.87
C LEU A 125 -2.38 10.76 -16.08
N ALA A 126 -3.71 10.67 -16.09
CA ALA A 126 -4.47 10.20 -17.24
C ALA A 126 -4.27 11.11 -18.46
N ALA A 127 -4.34 12.43 -18.28
CA ALA A 127 -4.06 13.41 -19.33
C ALA A 127 -2.60 13.34 -19.85
N ALA A 128 -1.66 12.88 -19.03
CA ALA A 128 -0.30 12.57 -19.43
C ALA A 128 -0.13 11.19 -20.08
N ASN A 129 -1.23 10.53 -20.43
CA ASN A 129 -1.26 9.21 -21.07
C ASN A 129 -0.70 8.07 -20.22
N ALA A 130 -1.00 8.08 -18.91
CA ALA A 130 -0.60 7.03 -17.99
C ALA A 130 -1.32 5.71 -18.26
N CYS A 131 -0.59 4.61 -18.29
CA CYS A 131 -1.14 3.27 -18.19
C CYS A 131 -1.33 2.93 -16.71
N PHE A 132 -2.58 2.78 -16.29
CA PHE A 132 -2.90 2.50 -14.91
C PHE A 132 -2.96 1.00 -14.60
N GLY A 133 -2.40 0.64 -13.44
CA GLY A 133 -2.62 -0.63 -12.77
C GLY A 133 -3.35 -0.43 -11.46
N GLU A 134 -4.10 -1.45 -11.03
CA GLU A 134 -4.78 -1.45 -9.75
C GLU A 134 -3.93 -2.16 -8.68
N ALA A 135 -3.80 -1.53 -7.53
CA ALA A 135 -3.18 -2.14 -6.37
C ALA A 135 -3.85 -1.66 -5.08
N GLY A 136 -4.48 -2.60 -4.35
CA GLY A 136 -5.26 -2.28 -3.14
C GLY A 136 -6.41 -1.32 -3.40
N GLY A 137 -7.05 -1.44 -4.56
CA GLY A 137 -8.12 -0.57 -5.05
C GLY A 137 -7.64 0.76 -5.63
N TRP A 138 -6.37 1.12 -5.46
CA TRP A 138 -5.82 2.34 -6.00
C TRP A 138 -5.44 2.21 -7.47
N GLU A 139 -5.88 3.16 -8.29
CA GLU A 139 -5.34 3.37 -9.63
C GLU A 139 -3.96 4.01 -9.53
N ARG A 140 -2.94 3.33 -10.04
CA ARG A 140 -1.55 3.80 -10.00
C ARG A 140 -0.95 3.81 -11.40
N PRO A 141 -0.25 4.88 -11.80
CA PRO A 141 0.46 4.89 -13.07
C PRO A 141 1.63 3.89 -13.01
N ASN A 142 1.66 2.97 -13.96
CA ASN A 142 2.74 1.99 -14.07
C ASN A 142 3.79 2.43 -15.10
N TRP A 143 3.37 3.10 -16.17
CA TRP A 143 4.22 3.70 -17.21
C TRP A 143 3.42 4.74 -17.98
N PHE A 144 4.09 5.59 -18.75
CA PHE A 144 3.47 6.62 -19.55
C PHE A 144 3.72 6.37 -21.03
N ALA A 145 2.64 6.33 -21.81
CA ALA A 145 2.70 6.13 -23.24
C ALA A 145 2.98 7.46 -23.96
N PRO A 146 3.88 7.52 -24.95
CA PRO A 146 4.07 8.72 -25.75
C PRO A 146 2.83 8.97 -26.64
N ALA A 147 2.74 10.17 -27.20
CA ALA A 147 1.65 10.53 -28.11
C ALA A 147 1.51 9.53 -29.27
N GLY A 148 0.31 9.05 -29.51
CA GLY A 148 -0.01 8.08 -30.54
C GLY A 148 0.22 6.62 -30.17
N VAL A 149 0.60 6.33 -28.91
CA VAL A 149 0.70 4.98 -28.35
C VAL A 149 -0.39 4.78 -27.32
N ASP A 150 -1.13 3.68 -27.41
CA ASP A 150 -2.16 3.35 -26.43
C ASP A 150 -1.54 2.95 -25.09
N PRO A 151 -2.01 3.52 -23.94
CA PRO A 151 -1.50 3.24 -22.61
C PRO A 151 -2.05 1.92 -22.06
N GLU A 152 -1.81 0.82 -22.75
CA GLU A 152 -2.26 -0.52 -22.40
C GLU A 152 -1.10 -1.49 -22.31
N TYR A 153 -1.25 -2.53 -21.48
CA TYR A 153 -0.29 -3.62 -21.43
C TYR A 153 -0.44 -4.53 -22.65
N ASP A 154 0.69 -4.85 -23.28
CA ASP A 154 0.80 -5.97 -24.20
C ASP A 154 1.11 -7.25 -23.42
N HIS A 155 0.21 -8.24 -23.52
CA HIS A 155 0.39 -9.52 -22.86
C HIS A 155 1.40 -10.39 -23.62
N THR A 156 2.64 -10.34 -23.22
CA THR A 156 3.73 -11.07 -23.86
C THR A 156 4.76 -11.57 -22.84
N TYR A 157 5.38 -12.73 -23.13
CA TYR A 157 6.58 -13.20 -22.42
C TYR A 157 7.88 -12.71 -23.06
N ALA A 158 7.78 -12.04 -24.21
CA ALA A 158 8.92 -11.38 -24.87
C ALA A 158 9.14 -9.97 -24.27
N LYS A 159 9.88 -9.13 -24.98
CA LYS A 159 10.08 -7.74 -24.56
C LYS A 159 8.77 -6.95 -24.71
N PRO A 160 8.18 -6.47 -23.60
CA PRO A 160 6.95 -5.68 -23.67
C PRO A 160 7.23 -4.26 -24.20
N LYS A 161 6.23 -3.65 -24.86
CA LYS A 161 6.36 -2.30 -25.46
C LYS A 161 6.69 -1.20 -24.44
N TRP A 162 6.19 -1.33 -23.20
CA TRP A 162 6.39 -0.33 -22.15
C TRP A 162 7.82 -0.27 -21.62
N LEU A 163 8.64 -1.30 -21.83
CA LEU A 163 9.99 -1.38 -21.25
C LEU A 163 10.90 -0.25 -21.72
N ASP A 164 10.85 0.10 -22.99
CA ASP A 164 11.67 1.19 -23.54
C ASP A 164 11.21 2.56 -23.02
N TYR A 165 9.91 2.74 -22.81
CA TYR A 165 9.35 3.98 -22.25
C TYR A 165 9.70 4.14 -20.77
N SER A 166 9.54 3.08 -19.98
CA SER A 166 10.00 3.07 -18.59
C SER A 166 11.51 3.31 -18.47
N ALA A 167 12.31 2.82 -19.41
CA ALA A 167 13.75 3.09 -19.42
C ALA A 167 14.07 4.58 -19.63
N LEU A 168 13.25 5.32 -20.40
CA LEU A 168 13.39 6.76 -20.55
C LEU A 168 13.02 7.50 -19.24
N GLU A 169 11.97 7.07 -18.56
CA GLU A 169 11.58 7.62 -17.24
C GLU A 169 12.68 7.40 -16.20
N HIS A 170 13.24 6.18 -16.13
CA HIS A 170 14.37 5.87 -15.25
C HIS A 170 15.59 6.77 -15.53
N ARG A 171 15.90 7.00 -16.81
CA ARG A 171 17.00 7.88 -17.19
C ARG A 171 16.72 9.31 -16.78
N ALA A 172 15.49 9.82 -16.97
CA ALA A 172 15.11 11.14 -16.56
C ALA A 172 15.25 11.35 -15.03
N VAL A 173 14.87 10.37 -14.22
CA VAL A 173 15.06 10.42 -12.76
C VAL A 173 16.54 10.39 -12.38
N ARG A 174 17.37 9.58 -13.06
CA ARG A 174 18.81 9.48 -12.75
C ARG A 174 19.61 10.70 -13.18
N GLU A 175 19.26 11.32 -14.30
CA GLU A 175 20.05 12.39 -14.91
C GLU A 175 19.45 13.78 -14.71
N GLN A 176 18.16 13.87 -14.41
CA GLN A 176 17.40 15.12 -14.31
C GLN A 176 16.54 15.19 -13.05
N VAL A 177 15.23 15.07 -13.20
CA VAL A 177 14.26 15.06 -12.10
C VAL A 177 12.99 14.33 -12.52
N GLY A 178 12.42 13.55 -11.60
CA GLY A 178 11.12 12.89 -11.75
C GLY A 178 10.17 13.27 -10.63
N LEU A 179 8.88 13.29 -10.96
CA LEU A 179 7.77 13.45 -10.01
C LEU A 179 7.01 12.12 -9.94
N LEU A 180 6.84 11.56 -8.74
CA LEU A 180 6.14 10.30 -8.54
C LEU A 180 4.98 10.53 -7.57
N ASP A 181 3.79 10.07 -7.97
CA ASP A 181 2.62 10.04 -7.09
C ASP A 181 2.76 8.91 -6.07
N ILE A 182 2.94 9.28 -4.81
CA ILE A 182 3.03 8.37 -3.67
C ILE A 182 1.84 8.54 -2.72
N SER A 183 0.75 9.14 -3.17
CA SER A 183 -0.46 9.38 -2.35
C SER A 183 -1.05 8.08 -1.79
N THR A 184 -0.77 6.96 -2.41
CA THR A 184 -1.26 5.64 -2.00
C THR A 184 -0.62 5.08 -0.73
N PHE A 185 0.54 5.59 -0.31
CA PHE A 185 1.14 5.17 0.96
C PHE A 185 0.16 5.40 2.12
N SER A 186 0.09 4.44 3.02
CA SER A 186 -0.74 4.56 4.22
C SER A 186 -0.14 5.58 5.19
N LYS A 187 -0.99 6.42 5.75
CA LYS A 187 -0.61 7.50 6.66
C LYS A 187 -1.51 7.46 7.87
N PHE A 188 -0.92 7.33 9.05
CA PHE A 188 -1.63 7.31 10.30
C PHE A 188 -1.14 8.43 11.21
N LEU A 189 -2.05 9.11 11.89
CA LEU A 189 -1.71 10.04 12.97
C LEU A 189 -1.94 9.37 14.31
N LEU A 190 -0.90 9.36 15.14
CA LEU A 190 -0.98 9.04 16.56
C LEU A 190 -0.82 10.34 17.34
N GLN A 191 -1.85 10.74 18.09
CA GLN A 191 -1.93 12.03 18.74
C GLN A 191 -2.34 11.90 20.20
N GLY A 192 -1.77 12.71 21.08
CA GLY A 192 -2.09 12.80 22.50
C GLY A 192 -0.86 12.69 23.39
N ARG A 193 -1.03 13.08 24.67
CA ARG A 193 0.08 13.17 25.62
C ARG A 193 0.84 11.85 25.85
N ASP A 194 0.20 10.71 25.56
CA ASP A 194 0.83 9.40 25.68
C ASP A 194 1.39 8.85 24.35
N ALA A 195 1.27 9.62 23.25
CA ALA A 195 1.67 9.18 21.91
C ALA A 195 3.15 8.81 21.83
N GLU A 196 4.05 9.60 22.44
CA GLU A 196 5.48 9.30 22.47
C GLU A 196 5.77 7.96 23.12
N LYS A 197 5.15 7.68 24.25
CA LYS A 197 5.34 6.43 24.98
C LYS A 197 4.91 5.22 24.16
N ILE A 198 3.76 5.33 23.48
CA ILE A 198 3.19 4.27 22.67
C ILE A 198 4.07 4.01 21.44
N ILE A 199 4.42 5.05 20.70
CA ILE A 199 5.21 4.89 19.48
C ILE A 199 6.63 4.38 19.77
N ASN A 200 7.22 4.77 20.89
CA ASN A 200 8.50 4.22 21.34
C ASN A 200 8.40 2.75 21.76
N HIS A 201 7.26 2.32 22.30
CA HIS A 201 7.07 0.94 22.71
C HIS A 201 7.06 -0.02 21.51
N VAL A 202 6.45 0.39 20.39
CA VAL A 202 6.31 -0.47 19.19
C VAL A 202 7.48 -0.35 18.23
N SER A 203 8.29 0.69 18.33
CA SER A 203 9.37 0.99 17.37
C SER A 203 10.73 0.49 17.88
N ALA A 204 11.52 -0.10 16.98
CA ALA A 204 12.89 -0.53 17.29
C ALA A 204 13.85 0.66 17.48
N ASN A 205 13.55 1.80 16.86
CA ASN A 205 14.33 3.03 16.98
C ASN A 205 13.73 3.98 18.03
N ASN A 206 14.54 4.92 18.53
CA ASN A 206 14.10 5.96 19.47
C ASN A 206 13.21 7.00 18.76
N MET A 207 11.99 7.19 19.27
CA MET A 207 11.02 8.16 18.78
C MET A 207 10.99 9.46 19.60
N SER A 208 11.74 9.53 20.71
CA SER A 208 11.92 10.76 21.52
C SER A 208 12.92 11.69 20.82
N VAL A 209 12.51 12.20 19.68
CA VAL A 209 13.29 13.10 18.81
C VAL A 209 12.60 14.47 18.72
N PRO A 210 13.29 15.54 18.36
CA PRO A 210 12.65 16.86 18.20
C PRO A 210 11.53 16.85 17.14
N PRO A 211 10.50 17.70 17.26
CA PRO A 211 9.52 17.93 16.22
C PRO A 211 10.18 18.25 14.86
N GLY A 212 9.62 17.72 13.78
CA GLY A 212 10.19 17.80 12.45
C GLY A 212 11.19 16.68 12.12
N ARG A 213 11.60 15.84 13.07
CA ARG A 213 12.50 14.73 12.77
C ARG A 213 11.74 13.53 12.22
N ILE A 214 12.29 12.94 11.15
CA ILE A 214 11.84 11.68 10.55
C ILE A 214 12.76 10.58 11.03
N VAL A 215 12.18 9.46 11.49
CA VAL A 215 12.90 8.27 11.91
C VAL A 215 12.44 7.10 11.07
N TYR A 216 13.38 6.45 10.40
CA TYR A 216 13.14 5.15 9.78
C TYR A 216 13.26 4.07 10.86
N THR A 217 12.28 3.18 10.95
CA THR A 217 12.23 2.16 12.01
C THR A 217 11.47 0.92 11.57
N GLN A 218 11.72 -0.18 12.26
CA GLN A 218 10.94 -1.40 12.19
C GLN A 218 10.04 -1.50 13.42
N TRP A 219 8.85 -2.06 13.25
CA TRP A 219 8.08 -2.62 14.34
C TRP A 219 8.38 -4.11 14.44
N LEU A 220 8.64 -4.57 15.64
CA LEU A 220 9.06 -5.94 15.89
C LEU A 220 7.98 -6.71 16.64
N ASN A 221 7.86 -7.99 16.35
CA ASN A 221 7.10 -8.91 17.18
C ASN A 221 7.91 -9.30 18.43
N GLU A 222 7.30 -10.06 19.32
CA GLU A 222 7.91 -10.48 20.60
C GLU A 222 9.18 -11.34 20.45
N GLN A 223 9.40 -11.94 19.27
CA GLN A 223 10.59 -12.74 18.96
C GLN A 223 11.67 -11.92 18.22
N GLY A 224 11.46 -10.61 18.05
CA GLY A 224 12.37 -9.74 17.31
C GLY A 224 12.25 -9.82 15.80
N GLY A 225 11.23 -10.51 15.28
CA GLY A 225 10.92 -10.54 13.84
C GLY A 225 10.28 -9.23 13.37
N ILE A 226 10.60 -8.80 12.15
CA ILE A 226 10.07 -7.57 11.57
C ILE A 226 8.60 -7.76 11.22
N SER A 227 7.72 -7.00 11.88
CA SER A 227 6.28 -6.94 11.58
C SER A 227 5.93 -5.83 10.60
N ALA A 228 6.62 -4.68 10.68
CA ALA A 228 6.46 -3.57 9.74
C ALA A 228 7.80 -2.86 9.55
N ASP A 229 7.97 -2.27 8.37
CA ASP A 229 9.10 -1.45 7.96
C ASP A 229 8.55 -0.11 7.46
N LEU A 230 8.85 0.97 8.17
CA LEU A 230 8.13 2.22 8.01
C LEU A 230 8.92 3.46 8.47
N THR A 231 8.37 4.63 8.22
CA THR A 231 8.89 5.89 8.75
C THR A 231 7.90 6.53 9.72
N VAL A 232 8.44 7.11 10.78
CA VAL A 232 7.69 7.92 11.75
C VAL A 232 8.24 9.33 11.74
N THR A 233 7.37 10.31 11.58
CA THR A 233 7.70 11.73 11.68
C THR A 233 7.08 12.32 12.93
N ARG A 234 7.87 12.90 13.83
CA ARG A 234 7.32 13.70 14.92
C ARG A 234 6.89 15.07 14.37
N LEU A 235 5.60 15.31 14.30
CA LEU A 235 5.05 16.54 13.73
C LEU A 235 5.00 17.67 14.76
N ALA A 236 4.65 17.34 16.01
CA ALA A 236 4.60 18.23 17.15
C ALA A 236 5.00 17.43 18.41
N GLU A 237 4.93 18.04 19.59
CA GLU A 237 5.36 17.41 20.84
C GLU A 237 4.64 16.08 21.11
N ASP A 238 3.36 16.03 20.82
CA ASP A 238 2.44 14.90 21.07
C ASP A 238 1.76 14.38 19.78
N VAL A 239 2.34 14.64 18.60
CA VAL A 239 1.78 14.25 17.30
C VAL A 239 2.82 13.55 16.45
N TYR A 240 2.52 12.31 16.06
CA TYR A 240 3.35 11.48 15.21
C TYR A 240 2.62 11.05 13.96
N MET A 241 3.26 11.15 12.80
CA MET A 241 2.78 10.61 11.53
C MET A 241 3.57 9.37 11.19
N VAL A 242 2.86 8.27 11.02
CA VAL A 242 3.40 6.99 10.53
C VAL A 242 3.12 6.89 9.05
N MET A 243 4.13 6.58 8.24
CA MET A 243 3.97 6.24 6.83
C MET A 243 4.44 4.81 6.58
N THR A 244 3.56 4.00 5.99
CA THR A 244 3.83 2.60 5.65
C THR A 244 3.26 2.24 4.28
N ALA A 245 3.59 1.04 3.79
CA ALA A 245 3.12 0.57 2.50
C ALA A 245 1.59 0.40 2.48
N PHE A 246 0.95 0.78 1.37
CA PHE A 246 -0.50 0.63 1.21
C PHE A 246 -0.97 -0.83 1.31
N SER A 247 -0.13 -1.78 0.90
CA SER A 247 -0.44 -3.22 0.94
C SER A 247 -0.57 -3.77 2.36
N SER A 248 0.10 -3.15 3.33
CA SER A 248 0.06 -3.55 4.74
C SER A 248 -0.83 -2.66 5.62
N HIS A 249 -1.65 -1.82 5.00
CA HIS A 249 -2.50 -0.82 5.67
C HIS A 249 -3.28 -1.40 6.86
N THR A 250 -4.11 -2.41 6.63
CA THR A 250 -4.97 -3.01 7.66
C THR A 250 -4.13 -3.65 8.78
N ARG A 251 -3.07 -4.36 8.42
CA ARG A 251 -2.15 -4.99 9.38
C ARG A 251 -1.49 -3.95 10.28
N ASP A 252 -0.87 -2.95 9.69
CA ASP A 252 -0.04 -1.99 10.43
C ASP A 252 -0.90 -1.05 11.27
N PHE A 253 -2.07 -0.63 10.77
CA PHE A 253 -3.02 0.15 11.54
C PHE A 253 -3.51 -0.61 12.78
N ASN A 254 -3.94 -1.87 12.59
CA ASN A 254 -4.45 -2.68 13.70
C ASN A 254 -3.33 -3.13 14.64
N TRP A 255 -2.11 -3.34 14.16
CA TRP A 255 -0.94 -3.58 14.99
C TRP A 255 -0.74 -2.41 15.96
N LEU A 256 -0.62 -1.19 15.46
CA LEU A 256 -0.47 -0.02 16.33
C LEU A 256 -1.66 0.15 17.26
N ARG A 257 -2.89 0.01 16.76
CA ARG A 257 -4.12 0.11 17.56
C ARG A 257 -4.12 -0.88 18.73
N SER A 258 -3.67 -2.11 18.51
CA SER A 258 -3.64 -3.15 19.54
C SER A 258 -2.63 -2.90 20.67
N HIS A 259 -1.66 -2.01 20.44
CA HIS A 259 -0.65 -1.59 21.42
C HIS A 259 -0.99 -0.26 22.14
N ILE A 260 -2.18 0.28 21.89
CA ILE A 260 -2.69 1.45 22.63
C ILE A 260 -3.50 0.94 23.84
N PRO A 261 -2.99 1.09 25.08
CA PRO A 261 -3.73 0.66 26.25
C PRO A 261 -5.03 1.47 26.43
N PRO A 262 -6.11 0.87 26.95
CA PRO A 262 -7.41 1.53 27.05
C PRO A 262 -7.45 2.81 27.94
N ASP A 263 -6.53 2.90 28.88
CA ASP A 263 -6.43 3.99 29.86
C ASP A 263 -5.45 5.11 29.45
N THR A 264 -4.99 5.09 28.19
CA THR A 264 -4.07 6.10 27.67
C THR A 264 -4.79 7.24 26.95
N HIS A 265 -4.17 8.43 26.98
CA HIS A 265 -4.62 9.59 26.22
C HIS A 265 -3.89 9.64 24.87
N ALA A 266 -4.24 8.72 23.98
CA ALA A 266 -3.74 8.70 22.62
C ALA A 266 -4.85 8.26 21.65
N VAL A 267 -4.90 8.90 20.49
CA VAL A 267 -5.85 8.61 19.40
C VAL A 267 -5.07 8.28 18.16
N LEU A 268 -5.40 7.14 17.55
CA LEU A 268 -4.89 6.72 16.25
C LEU A 268 -5.94 6.98 15.18
N THR A 269 -5.57 7.74 14.15
CA THR A 269 -6.46 8.11 13.04
C THR A 269 -5.82 7.72 11.71
N ASP A 270 -6.58 7.03 10.85
CA ASP A 270 -6.19 6.85 9.46
C ASP A 270 -6.44 8.15 8.68
N VAL A 271 -5.36 8.73 8.16
CA VAL A 271 -5.38 9.95 7.37
C VAL A 271 -4.85 9.72 5.95
N THR A 272 -4.85 8.48 5.50
CA THR A 272 -4.34 8.09 4.18
C THR A 272 -4.97 8.90 3.05
N ALA A 273 -6.29 9.03 3.07
CA ALA A 273 -7.03 9.79 2.07
C ALA A 273 -7.01 11.31 2.29
N ALA A 274 -6.56 11.78 3.46
CA ALA A 274 -6.48 13.21 3.76
C ALA A 274 -5.24 13.91 3.18
N TYR A 275 -4.22 13.15 2.79
CA TYR A 275 -2.95 13.68 2.30
C TYR A 275 -2.57 13.09 0.95
N ALA A 276 -2.40 13.95 -0.05
CA ALA A 276 -1.68 13.61 -1.27
C ALA A 276 -0.16 13.62 -1.01
N GLY A 277 0.57 12.76 -1.71
CA GLY A 277 2.02 12.71 -1.62
C GLY A 277 2.67 12.73 -3.00
N ILE A 278 3.59 13.65 -3.20
CA ILE A 278 4.42 13.72 -4.42
C ILE A 278 5.87 13.53 -4.00
N ASN A 279 6.55 12.58 -4.59
CA ASN A 279 7.97 12.41 -4.40
C ASN A 279 8.73 13.08 -5.58
N VAL A 280 9.67 13.94 -5.25
CA VAL A 280 10.53 14.65 -6.22
C VAL A 280 11.92 14.07 -6.11
N GLN A 281 12.38 13.38 -7.15
CA GLN A 281 13.66 12.67 -7.16
C GLN A 281 14.54 13.10 -8.33
N GLY A 282 15.84 12.95 -8.14
CA GLY A 282 16.85 13.19 -9.16
C GLY A 282 17.78 14.37 -8.84
N PRO A 283 18.92 14.51 -9.56
CA PRO A 283 19.93 15.50 -9.26
C PRO A 283 19.43 16.94 -9.33
N ASN A 284 18.43 17.22 -10.15
CA ASN A 284 17.82 18.54 -10.31
C ASN A 284 16.60 18.79 -9.42
N ALA A 285 16.25 17.88 -8.51
CA ALA A 285 15.08 17.99 -7.63
C ALA A 285 15.11 19.31 -6.82
N ARG A 286 16.26 19.64 -6.21
CA ARG A 286 16.44 20.89 -5.46
C ARG A 286 16.24 22.12 -6.34
N THR A 287 16.83 22.12 -7.54
CA THR A 287 16.71 23.24 -8.49
C THR A 287 15.28 23.45 -8.93
N LEU A 288 14.51 22.37 -9.12
CA LEU A 288 13.10 22.46 -9.44
C LEU A 288 12.31 23.08 -8.28
N LEU A 289 12.49 22.56 -7.06
CA LEU A 289 11.78 23.04 -5.87
C LEU A 289 12.08 24.50 -5.57
N GLN A 290 13.32 24.94 -5.76
CA GLN A 290 13.73 26.34 -5.56
C GLN A 290 13.06 27.31 -6.54
N LYS A 291 12.57 26.84 -7.69
CA LYS A 291 11.82 27.66 -8.65
C LYS A 291 10.37 27.94 -8.22
N VAL A 292 9.81 27.07 -7.37
CA VAL A 292 8.39 27.11 -6.98
C VAL A 292 8.20 27.38 -5.49
N SER A 293 9.28 27.56 -4.73
CA SER A 293 9.25 27.84 -3.30
C SER A 293 10.36 28.80 -2.91
N SER A 294 10.05 29.69 -1.98
CA SER A 294 11.03 30.61 -1.35
C SER A 294 11.85 29.92 -0.25
N ALA A 295 11.49 28.70 0.15
CA ALA A 295 12.20 27.96 1.19
C ALA A 295 13.61 27.59 0.74
N ASP A 296 14.57 27.65 1.66
CA ASP A 296 15.94 27.19 1.41
C ASP A 296 16.01 25.66 1.53
N PHE A 297 16.33 24.98 0.42
CA PHE A 297 16.52 23.54 0.33
C PHE A 297 18.00 23.10 0.44
N SER A 298 18.91 23.99 0.87
CA SER A 298 20.31 23.62 1.10
C SER A 298 20.42 22.51 2.16
N ASN A 299 21.54 21.80 2.17
CA ASN A 299 21.80 20.77 3.18
C ASN A 299 21.82 21.32 4.60
N GLN A 300 22.22 22.56 4.76
CA GLN A 300 22.31 23.24 6.05
C GLN A 300 20.91 23.66 6.54
N ALA A 301 20.12 24.28 5.69
CA ALA A 301 18.79 24.77 6.06
C ALA A 301 17.74 23.65 6.13
N PHE A 302 17.89 22.61 5.32
CA PHE A 302 16.98 21.45 5.30
C PHE A 302 17.77 20.14 5.37
N PRO A 303 18.25 19.73 6.56
CA PRO A 303 19.04 18.50 6.75
C PRO A 303 18.26 17.24 6.38
N PHE A 304 18.97 16.19 6.03
CA PHE A 304 18.39 14.85 5.80
C PHE A 304 17.65 14.33 7.05
N GLY A 305 16.50 13.69 6.84
CA GLY A 305 15.66 13.17 7.91
C GLY A 305 14.86 14.26 8.64
N MET A 306 14.64 15.39 7.99
CA MET A 306 13.80 16.47 8.50
C MET A 306 12.53 16.63 7.67
N SER A 307 11.47 17.04 8.36
CA SER A 307 10.16 17.38 7.81
C SER A 307 9.74 18.75 8.35
N ARG A 308 9.28 19.63 7.50
CA ARG A 308 8.79 20.95 7.88
C ARG A 308 7.70 21.44 6.94
N GLU A 309 6.90 22.36 7.38
CA GLU A 309 5.96 23.08 6.52
C GLU A 309 6.70 24.15 5.73
N ILE A 310 6.36 24.23 4.45
CA ILE A 310 6.90 25.22 3.51
C ILE A 310 5.78 25.73 2.62
N GLU A 311 6.00 26.88 2.02
CA GLU A 311 5.18 27.39 0.93
C GLU A 311 5.69 26.83 -0.41
N LEU A 312 4.80 26.24 -1.19
CA LEU A 312 5.05 25.74 -2.53
C LEU A 312 4.01 26.35 -3.48
N GLY A 313 4.41 27.32 -4.27
CA GLY A 313 3.47 28.19 -4.98
C GLY A 313 2.55 28.90 -3.99
N TYR A 314 1.24 28.67 -4.12
CA TYR A 314 0.22 29.25 -3.23
C TYR A 314 -0.26 28.28 -2.13
N ALA A 315 0.39 27.13 -2.00
CA ALA A 315 -0.02 26.12 -1.04
C ALA A 315 1.00 25.97 0.09
N THR A 316 0.52 25.78 1.32
CA THR A 316 1.35 25.27 2.42
C THR A 316 1.39 23.75 2.35
N VAL A 317 2.59 23.20 2.28
CA VAL A 317 2.80 21.75 2.21
C VAL A 317 3.83 21.30 3.24
N ARG A 318 3.72 20.05 3.68
CA ARG A 318 4.75 19.44 4.48
C ARG A 318 5.78 18.79 3.58
N ALA A 319 6.97 19.37 3.54
CA ALA A 319 8.12 18.81 2.83
C ALA A 319 8.93 17.91 3.79
N SER A 320 9.28 16.72 3.32
CA SER A 320 10.09 15.74 4.04
C SER A 320 11.32 15.40 3.22
N ARG A 321 12.50 15.55 3.79
CA ARG A 321 13.75 15.17 3.12
C ARG A 321 14.18 13.79 3.55
N ILE A 322 13.86 12.82 2.73
CA ILE A 322 14.18 11.41 2.92
C ILE A 322 14.79 10.83 1.65
N SER A 323 15.47 9.70 1.76
CA SER A 323 15.94 8.92 0.60
C SER A 323 15.61 7.47 0.82
N TYR A 324 15.08 6.83 -0.20
CA TYR A 324 14.83 5.39 -0.20
C TYR A 324 15.99 4.61 -0.83
N VAL A 325 16.64 5.22 -1.83
CA VAL A 325 17.70 4.58 -2.63
C VAL A 325 19.09 5.21 -2.41
N GLY A 326 19.27 6.00 -1.36
CA GLY A 326 20.54 6.65 -1.04
C GLY A 326 20.85 7.90 -1.86
N GLU A 327 19.92 8.38 -2.67
CA GLU A 327 20.06 9.62 -3.43
C GLU A 327 20.09 10.84 -2.48
N PRO A 328 21.03 11.78 -2.63
CA PRO A 328 21.17 12.90 -1.71
C PRO A 328 20.03 13.92 -1.79
N VAL A 329 19.14 13.81 -2.77
CA VAL A 329 18.10 14.80 -3.06
C VAL A 329 16.79 14.08 -3.40
N SER A 330 16.10 13.60 -2.38
CA SER A 330 14.73 13.10 -2.51
C SER A 330 13.84 13.89 -1.55
N TYR A 331 12.76 14.47 -2.07
CA TYR A 331 11.80 15.22 -1.29
C TYR A 331 10.41 14.65 -1.49
N THR A 332 9.71 14.39 -0.38
CA THR A 332 8.31 13.99 -0.39
C THR A 332 7.48 15.13 0.15
N HIS A 333 6.47 15.54 -0.60
CA HIS A 333 5.52 16.57 -0.21
C HIS A 333 4.19 15.93 0.14
N LEU A 334 3.72 16.16 1.34
CA LEU A 334 2.39 15.76 1.80
C LEU A 334 1.53 17.01 1.91
N ARG A 335 0.39 17.00 1.26
CA ARG A 335 -0.64 18.05 1.37
C ARG A 335 -1.92 17.44 1.89
N ALA A 336 -2.57 18.11 2.84
CA ALA A 336 -3.95 17.81 3.17
C ALA A 336 -4.85 18.13 1.97
N HIS A 337 -5.88 17.33 1.76
CA HIS A 337 -6.89 17.60 0.72
C HIS A 337 -7.67 18.86 1.04
N GLU A 338 -7.27 19.97 0.45
CA GLU A 338 -8.15 21.10 0.27
C GLU A 338 -8.32 21.33 -1.23
N THR A 339 -9.56 21.08 -1.68
CA THR A 339 -10.17 21.47 -2.97
C THR A 339 -9.29 21.86 -4.16
N ASP A 340 -9.42 21.11 -5.15
CA ASP A 340 -9.36 21.15 -6.63
C ASP A 340 -8.66 22.25 -7.41
N SER A 341 -8.02 23.28 -6.89
CA SER A 341 -7.75 24.40 -7.77
C SER A 341 -6.30 24.85 -7.97
N TYR A 342 -5.30 24.36 -7.25
CA TYR A 342 -3.96 25.01 -7.33
C TYR A 342 -2.75 24.06 -7.32
N LEU A 343 -2.75 22.99 -8.13
CA LEU A 343 -1.51 22.38 -8.57
C LEU A 343 -1.31 22.67 -10.06
N VAL A 344 -0.70 23.79 -10.37
CA VAL A 344 -0.20 24.12 -11.72
C VAL A 344 1.15 23.45 -11.92
#